data_2d6f110104bae996b19771ba9db39e63
#
_entry.id   2d6f110104bae996b19771ba9db39e63
#
_cell.length_a   1.000
_cell.length_b   1.000
_cell.length_c   1.000
_cell.angle_alpha   90.00
_cell.angle_beta   90.00
_cell.angle_gamma   90.00
#
_symmetry.space_group_name_H-M   'P 1'
#
loop_
_entity.id
_entity.type
_entity.pdbx_description
1 polymer ?
#
loop_
_entity_poly.entity_id
_entity_poly.type
_entity_poly.pdbx_seq_one_letter_code
_entity_poly.pdbx_strand_id
1 'polypeptide(L)'
;MSKLNTSVFNTMGNHDNDPYYADDFLAAQAWKRILGPSYYSFNLGDVHYVVLDNVEYINKGGMQGTMGDRSYKGKIVSAQMEWLKKDLALINKDTPIVVAMHIQLNNRPTLNSSGVPTSSLRLDNAAEIIQAFSGFNNVHILTGHVHINYAWENTANLMEHNTGAVCATWWWTGREGYAGNHICKDGSPGGYGIWEIKGKELKWQYKSIGYEKDYQFRAFDLNECHITAAKHAPKSTDALLRTYAGEYADKSTKNEVLINVWGFDEKWKVEVTENGVPLTVKRLEAKDPLHIISYEALRLNVGATPTADFESTKISHMFKVTASNATNTLVIKVTDRFGRVYTENMERPKALTYSMA
;
A
#
# COMPACT_ATOMS: atom_id res chain seq x y z
N MET A 1 16.25 17.84 -1.94
CA MET A 1 15.06 18.59 -2.41
C MET A 1 15.42 19.82 -3.24
N SER A 2 16.56 20.49 -3.01
CA SER A 2 17.02 21.64 -3.82
C SER A 2 17.16 21.41 -5.35
N LYS A 3 17.11 20.15 -5.81
CA LYS A 3 17.16 19.79 -7.23
C LYS A 3 15.78 19.67 -7.89
N LEU A 4 14.70 19.75 -7.11
CA LEU A 4 13.32 19.71 -7.63
C LEU A 4 12.87 21.14 -7.92
N ASN A 5 12.41 21.39 -9.14
CA ASN A 5 11.84 22.68 -9.52
C ASN A 5 10.33 22.73 -9.21
N THR A 6 9.97 22.34 -7.99
CA THR A 6 8.59 22.33 -7.51
C THR A 6 8.55 22.47 -5.99
N SER A 7 7.41 22.89 -5.45
CA SER A 7 7.19 22.93 -4.00
C SER A 7 7.11 21.50 -3.44
N VAL A 8 7.73 21.29 -2.28
CA VAL A 8 7.71 20.01 -1.57
C VAL A 8 7.17 20.23 -0.17
N PHE A 9 6.15 19.46 0.20
CA PHE A 9 5.51 19.46 1.51
C PHE A 9 5.80 18.11 2.17
N ASN A 10 6.42 18.12 3.35
CA ASN A 10 6.91 16.92 4.00
C ASN A 10 5.98 16.48 5.11
N THR A 11 5.79 15.16 5.23
CA THR A 11 5.07 14.50 6.31
C THR A 11 6.05 13.69 7.14
N MET A 12 6.11 13.91 8.45
CA MET A 12 6.98 13.19 9.36
C MET A 12 6.49 11.77 9.61
N GLY A 13 7.40 10.81 9.67
CA GLY A 13 7.13 9.40 9.96
C GLY A 13 7.88 8.90 11.19
N ASN A 14 7.61 7.65 11.58
CA ASN A 14 8.18 7.05 12.80
C ASN A 14 9.71 6.87 12.76
N HIS A 15 10.31 6.85 11.57
CA HIS A 15 11.78 6.77 11.41
C HIS A 15 12.48 8.12 11.36
N ASP A 16 11.74 9.22 11.39
CA ASP A 16 12.28 10.58 11.32
C ASP A 16 12.57 11.19 12.71
N ASN A 17 12.18 10.49 13.77
CA ASN A 17 12.43 10.89 15.16
C ASN A 17 13.86 10.55 15.58
N ASP A 18 14.48 11.44 16.35
CA ASP A 18 15.82 11.24 16.89
C ASP A 18 15.79 10.22 18.04
N PRO A 19 16.47 9.07 17.90
CA PRO A 19 16.41 7.99 18.90
C PRO A 19 17.18 8.29 20.19
N TYR A 20 17.88 9.41 20.28
CA TYR A 20 18.58 9.84 21.48
C TYR A 20 17.71 10.68 22.43
N TYR A 21 16.42 10.89 22.11
CA TYR A 21 15.48 11.61 22.98
C TYR A 21 14.26 10.72 23.28
N ALA A 22 13.88 10.66 24.56
CA ALA A 22 12.65 9.98 24.98
C ALA A 22 11.42 10.88 24.87
N ASP A 23 11.59 12.17 24.78
CA ASP A 23 10.54 13.16 24.65
C ASP A 23 10.17 13.40 23.19
N ASP A 24 8.88 13.28 22.87
CA ASP A 24 8.33 13.43 21.52
C ASP A 24 8.68 14.77 20.86
N PHE A 25 8.57 15.86 21.63
CA PHE A 25 8.89 17.20 21.13
C PHE A 25 10.38 17.37 20.81
N LEU A 26 11.27 16.83 21.65
CA LEU A 26 12.72 16.88 21.46
C LEU A 26 13.16 15.96 20.33
N ALA A 27 12.57 14.76 20.21
CA ALA A 27 12.87 13.82 19.14
C ALA A 27 12.57 14.40 17.73
N ALA A 28 11.57 15.26 17.62
CA ALA A 28 11.19 15.91 16.37
C ALA A 28 12.03 17.17 16.03
N GLN A 29 12.95 17.63 16.90
CA GLN A 29 13.66 18.90 16.68
C GLN A 29 14.59 18.90 15.45
N ALA A 30 15.25 17.77 15.17
CA ALA A 30 16.12 17.64 14.00
C ALA A 30 15.30 17.80 12.70
N TRP A 31 14.14 17.15 12.63
CA TRP A 31 13.19 17.32 11.54
C TRP A 31 12.75 18.78 11.39
N LYS A 32 12.24 19.39 12.47
CA LYS A 32 11.73 20.77 12.47
C LYS A 32 12.76 21.78 12.00
N ARG A 33 14.01 21.59 12.36
CA ARG A 33 15.11 22.48 11.94
C ARG A 33 15.43 22.39 10.44
N ILE A 34 15.26 21.20 9.82
CA ILE A 34 15.68 20.94 8.44
C ILE A 34 14.52 21.05 7.47
N LEU A 35 13.35 20.54 7.84
CA LEU A 35 12.20 20.34 6.95
C LEU A 35 10.99 21.21 7.32
N GLY A 36 11.05 21.95 8.42
CA GLY A 36 9.96 22.81 8.89
C GLY A 36 9.04 22.12 9.91
N PRO A 37 7.86 22.67 10.17
CA PRO A 37 6.95 22.14 11.19
C PRO A 37 6.55 20.70 10.89
N SER A 38 6.32 19.90 11.94
CA SER A 38 5.86 18.50 11.80
C SER A 38 4.38 18.41 11.46
N TYR A 39 3.57 19.46 11.75
CA TYR A 39 2.20 19.60 11.29
C TYR A 39 1.90 21.05 10.88
N TYR A 40 1.09 21.21 9.86
CA TYR A 40 0.74 22.52 9.27
C TYR A 40 -0.41 22.37 8.26
N SER A 41 -0.97 23.50 7.82
CA SER A 41 -1.96 23.53 6.75
C SER A 41 -1.66 24.65 5.76
N PHE A 42 -2.22 24.53 4.55
CA PHE A 42 -2.13 25.55 3.52
C PHE A 42 -3.26 25.38 2.50
N ASN A 43 -3.56 26.44 1.76
CA ASN A 43 -4.47 26.38 0.62
C ASN A 43 -3.66 26.41 -0.67
N LEU A 44 -4.03 25.55 -1.62
CA LEU A 44 -3.51 25.58 -2.98
C LEU A 44 -4.67 25.40 -3.97
N GLY A 45 -4.96 26.44 -4.74
CA GLY A 45 -6.19 26.51 -5.53
C GLY A 45 -7.43 26.45 -4.63
N ASP A 46 -8.39 25.61 -5.00
CA ASP A 46 -9.67 25.46 -4.29
C ASP A 46 -9.63 24.31 -3.23
N VAL A 47 -8.45 23.82 -2.89
CA VAL A 47 -8.27 22.70 -1.96
C VAL A 47 -7.51 23.15 -0.72
N HIS A 48 -7.96 22.68 0.44
CA HIS A 48 -7.26 22.85 1.71
C HIS A 48 -6.43 21.60 2.03
N TYR A 49 -5.15 21.80 2.29
CA TYR A 49 -4.20 20.73 2.62
C TYR A 49 -3.83 20.80 4.10
N VAL A 50 -3.83 19.65 4.74
CA VAL A 50 -3.45 19.49 6.14
C VAL A 50 -2.38 18.42 6.23
N VAL A 51 -1.25 18.75 6.83
CA VAL A 51 -0.20 17.78 7.16
C VAL A 51 -0.22 17.55 8.66
N LEU A 52 -0.29 16.28 9.08
CA LEU A 52 -0.39 15.90 10.48
C LEU A 52 0.78 14.99 10.88
N ASP A 53 1.29 15.22 12.07
CA ASP A 53 2.21 14.32 12.77
C ASP A 53 1.36 13.37 13.63
N ASN A 54 1.30 12.10 13.24
CA ASN A 54 0.51 11.11 13.94
C ASN A 54 1.36 10.00 14.58
N VAL A 55 2.60 10.37 14.94
CA VAL A 55 3.54 9.54 15.67
C VAL A 55 3.80 10.17 17.04
N GLU A 56 3.19 9.67 18.09
CA GLU A 56 3.57 10.01 19.47
C GLU A 56 4.80 9.17 19.86
N TYR A 57 6.00 9.76 19.81
CA TYR A 57 7.25 9.05 20.03
C TYR A 57 7.55 8.89 21.54
N ILE A 58 7.67 7.67 22.01
CA ILE A 58 7.84 7.33 23.43
C ILE A 58 9.30 7.03 23.75
N ASN A 59 9.97 6.26 22.91
CA ASN A 59 11.41 5.94 22.90
C ASN A 59 12.03 5.71 24.29
N LYS A 60 11.57 4.68 24.99
CA LYS A 60 12.04 4.37 26.33
C LYS A 60 13.56 4.18 26.38
N GLY A 61 14.21 4.81 27.34
CA GLY A 61 15.65 4.75 27.52
C GLY A 61 16.47 5.65 26.61
N GLY A 62 15.84 6.44 25.72
CA GLY A 62 16.55 7.43 24.90
C GLY A 62 17.10 8.57 25.75
N MET A 63 18.41 8.82 25.64
CA MET A 63 19.11 9.94 26.27
C MET A 63 20.37 10.28 25.47
N GLN A 64 20.97 11.44 25.73
CA GLN A 64 22.19 11.86 25.04
C GLN A 64 23.27 10.74 25.06
N GLY A 65 23.68 10.32 23.87
CA GLY A 65 24.68 9.25 23.67
C GLY A 65 24.13 7.82 23.76
N THR A 66 22.85 7.63 24.08
CA THR A 66 22.23 6.31 24.19
C THR A 66 20.91 6.27 23.38
N MET A 67 20.85 5.39 22.39
CA MET A 67 19.60 5.18 21.65
C MET A 67 18.59 4.41 22.50
N GLY A 68 17.34 4.88 22.52
CA GLY A 68 16.25 4.19 23.15
C GLY A 68 15.69 3.02 22.30
N ASP A 69 14.57 2.47 22.75
CA ASP A 69 13.89 1.34 22.09
C ASP A 69 13.10 1.72 20.83
N ARG A 70 13.04 3.02 20.50
CA ARG A 70 12.31 3.60 19.36
C ARG A 70 10.81 3.29 19.37
N SER A 71 10.25 3.03 20.55
CA SER A 71 8.81 2.81 20.69
C SER A 71 8.02 4.08 20.40
N TYR A 72 6.84 3.91 19.83
CA TYR A 72 5.90 4.99 19.52
C TYR A 72 4.46 4.48 19.55
N LYS A 73 3.50 5.42 19.58
CA LYS A 73 2.08 5.16 19.35
C LYS A 73 1.62 5.84 18.07
N GLY A 74 0.69 5.22 17.36
CA GLY A 74 -0.04 5.86 16.28
C GLY A 74 -1.14 6.74 16.85
N LYS A 75 -0.86 8.03 17.04
CA LYS A 75 -1.79 8.96 17.68
C LYS A 75 -1.43 10.40 17.35
N ILE A 76 -2.43 11.24 17.14
CA ILE A 76 -2.26 12.70 17.10
C ILE A 76 -2.39 13.23 18.53
N VAL A 77 -1.38 13.96 18.99
CA VAL A 77 -1.37 14.52 20.34
C VAL A 77 -2.45 15.59 20.53
N SER A 78 -2.94 15.78 21.75
CA SER A 78 -4.10 16.65 22.05
C SER A 78 -3.92 18.09 21.58
N ALA A 79 -2.73 18.66 21.76
CA ALA A 79 -2.44 20.03 21.31
C ALA A 79 -2.58 20.19 19.79
N GLN A 80 -2.17 19.18 19.02
CA GLN A 80 -2.35 19.16 17.57
C GLN A 80 -3.81 18.96 17.16
N MET A 81 -4.57 18.12 17.89
CA MET A 81 -6.02 17.97 17.66
C MET A 81 -6.79 19.27 17.92
N GLU A 82 -6.42 20.01 18.95
CA GLU A 82 -7.01 21.35 19.21
C GLU A 82 -6.67 22.35 18.10
N TRP A 83 -5.42 22.34 17.63
CA TRP A 83 -5.01 23.15 16.51
C TRP A 83 -5.80 22.78 15.24
N LEU A 84 -5.91 21.49 14.92
CA LEU A 84 -6.66 21.01 13.76
C LEU A 84 -8.11 21.49 13.79
N LYS A 85 -8.80 21.38 14.95
CA LYS A 85 -10.19 21.83 15.10
C LYS A 85 -10.33 23.35 14.85
N LYS A 86 -9.36 24.16 15.29
CA LYS A 86 -9.34 25.61 15.06
C LYS A 86 -9.09 25.94 13.59
N ASP A 87 -8.16 25.24 12.94
CA ASP A 87 -7.86 25.39 11.52
C ASP A 87 -9.12 25.07 10.67
N LEU A 88 -9.72 23.91 10.88
CA LEU A 88 -10.92 23.47 10.17
C LEU A 88 -12.14 24.36 10.39
N ALA A 89 -12.21 25.08 11.51
CA ALA A 89 -13.29 26.04 11.79
C ALA A 89 -13.26 27.25 10.83
N LEU A 90 -12.13 27.55 10.21
CA LEU A 90 -11.93 28.64 9.25
C LEU A 90 -12.26 28.24 7.81
N ILE A 91 -12.46 26.93 7.55
CA ILE A 91 -12.60 26.39 6.21
C ILE A 91 -14.08 26.17 5.87
N ASN A 92 -14.45 26.59 4.65
CA ASN A 92 -15.80 26.33 4.11
C ASN A 92 -16.03 24.81 3.96
N LYS A 93 -17.20 24.31 4.34
CA LYS A 93 -17.54 22.88 4.34
C LYS A 93 -17.55 22.25 2.94
N ASP A 94 -17.70 23.08 1.88
CA ASP A 94 -17.63 22.64 0.49
C ASP A 94 -16.20 22.64 -0.09
N THR A 95 -15.20 23.07 0.68
CA THR A 95 -13.79 22.99 0.29
C THR A 95 -13.31 21.56 0.44
N PRO A 96 -12.80 20.93 -0.64
CA PRO A 96 -12.16 19.62 -0.52
C PRO A 96 -10.93 19.70 0.40
N ILE A 97 -10.74 18.66 1.22
CA ILE A 97 -9.60 18.58 2.13
C ILE A 97 -8.74 17.39 1.75
N VAL A 98 -7.44 17.61 1.65
CA VAL A 98 -6.43 16.55 1.51
C VAL A 98 -5.56 16.55 2.75
N VAL A 99 -5.60 15.47 3.51
CA VAL A 99 -4.80 15.27 4.71
C VAL A 99 -3.64 14.34 4.38
N ALA A 100 -2.43 14.72 4.74
CA ALA A 100 -1.27 13.84 4.69
C ALA A 100 -0.80 13.50 6.11
N MET A 101 -0.67 12.22 6.42
CA MET A 101 -0.11 11.72 7.67
C MET A 101 0.58 10.37 7.42
N HIS A 102 1.50 9.96 8.29
CA HIS A 102 2.33 8.78 8.02
C HIS A 102 1.60 7.46 8.29
N ILE A 103 1.12 7.26 9.52
CA ILE A 103 0.46 6.03 9.94
C ILE A 103 -0.99 6.05 9.47
N GLN A 104 -1.44 4.94 8.93
CA GLN A 104 -2.82 4.81 8.43
C GLN A 104 -3.85 4.89 9.55
N LEU A 105 -5.01 5.47 9.20
CA LEU A 105 -6.16 5.61 10.10
C LEU A 105 -6.79 4.24 10.40
N ASN A 106 -6.82 3.38 9.38
CA ASN A 106 -7.43 2.06 9.43
C ASN A 106 -6.40 0.95 9.20
N ASN A 107 -6.66 -0.23 9.75
CA ASN A 107 -6.00 -1.43 9.30
C ASN A 107 -6.39 -1.75 7.85
N ARG A 108 -5.52 -2.46 7.11
CA ARG A 108 -5.86 -2.88 5.75
C ARG A 108 -7.20 -3.63 5.72
N PRO A 109 -8.03 -3.41 4.71
CA PRO A 109 -9.28 -4.13 4.56
C PRO A 109 -9.06 -5.64 4.41
N THR A 110 -9.91 -6.42 5.07
CA THR A 110 -10.00 -7.89 4.94
C THR A 110 -11.40 -8.27 4.51
N LEU A 111 -11.57 -9.47 3.94
CA LEU A 111 -12.88 -9.97 3.57
C LEU A 111 -13.47 -10.81 4.71
N ASN A 112 -14.72 -10.54 5.09
CA ASN A 112 -15.44 -11.40 6.01
C ASN A 112 -15.88 -12.70 5.31
N SER A 113 -16.54 -13.61 6.04
CA SER A 113 -17.01 -14.90 5.53
C SER A 113 -17.99 -14.80 4.33
N SER A 114 -18.64 -13.66 4.15
CA SER A 114 -19.53 -13.35 3.03
C SER A 114 -18.82 -12.66 1.86
N GLY A 115 -17.49 -12.48 1.93
CA GLY A 115 -16.70 -11.79 0.90
C GLY A 115 -16.85 -10.26 0.92
N VAL A 116 -17.46 -9.69 1.97
CA VAL A 116 -17.63 -8.25 2.11
C VAL A 116 -16.40 -7.67 2.80
N PRO A 117 -15.80 -6.58 2.27
CA PRO A 117 -14.66 -5.94 2.89
C PRO A 117 -15.04 -5.30 4.23
N THR A 118 -14.15 -5.45 5.20
CA THR A 118 -14.24 -4.84 6.53
C THR A 118 -12.88 -4.31 6.94
N SER A 119 -12.87 -3.23 7.71
CA SER A 119 -11.67 -2.70 8.31
C SER A 119 -11.94 -2.24 9.74
N SER A 120 -10.90 -2.15 10.55
CA SER A 120 -10.94 -1.62 11.92
C SER A 120 -10.02 -0.41 12.04
N LEU A 121 -10.33 0.46 12.98
CA LEU A 121 -9.50 1.62 13.28
C LEU A 121 -8.14 1.16 13.83
N ARG A 122 -7.07 1.87 13.46
CA ARG A 122 -5.70 1.59 13.86
C ARG A 122 -5.13 2.64 14.82
N LEU A 123 -5.32 3.92 14.51
CA LEU A 123 -4.82 4.99 15.38
C LEU A 123 -5.61 5.04 16.69
N ASP A 124 -4.94 5.33 17.80
CA ASP A 124 -5.55 5.38 19.12
C ASP A 124 -6.74 6.37 19.20
N ASN A 125 -6.65 7.47 18.45
CA ASN A 125 -7.71 8.48 18.40
C ASN A 125 -8.33 8.63 16.98
N ALA A 126 -8.36 7.56 16.19
CA ALA A 126 -8.93 7.56 14.84
C ALA A 126 -10.38 8.09 14.79
N ALA A 127 -11.22 7.71 15.76
CA ALA A 127 -12.60 8.16 15.82
C ALA A 127 -12.72 9.68 16.00
N GLU A 128 -11.84 10.29 16.80
CA GLU A 128 -11.78 11.75 16.99
C GLU A 128 -11.36 12.46 15.71
N ILE A 129 -10.39 11.88 14.97
CA ILE A 129 -9.93 12.41 13.68
C ILE A 129 -11.10 12.38 12.67
N ILE A 130 -11.78 11.25 12.52
CA ILE A 130 -12.97 11.12 11.65
C ILE A 130 -14.02 12.16 12.01
N GLN A 131 -14.30 12.33 13.29
CA GLN A 131 -15.28 13.29 13.79
C GLN A 131 -14.89 14.74 13.47
N ALA A 132 -13.59 15.09 13.50
CA ALA A 132 -13.13 16.43 13.15
C ALA A 132 -13.46 16.81 11.70
N PHE A 133 -13.48 15.84 10.80
CA PHE A 133 -13.79 16.03 9.38
C PHE A 133 -15.25 15.80 8.99
N SER A 134 -16.12 15.40 9.93
CA SER A 134 -17.50 14.97 9.64
C SER A 134 -18.38 16.05 8.99
N GLY A 135 -18.03 17.33 9.18
CA GLY A 135 -18.80 18.44 8.59
C GLY A 135 -18.40 18.82 7.16
N PHE A 136 -17.38 18.17 6.55
CA PHE A 136 -16.90 18.47 5.21
C PHE A 136 -17.45 17.49 4.19
N ASN A 137 -17.64 17.95 2.95
CA ASN A 137 -18.28 17.15 1.91
C ASN A 137 -17.30 16.21 1.18
N ASN A 138 -15.99 16.50 1.17
CA ASN A 138 -15.00 15.75 0.42
C ASN A 138 -13.64 15.77 1.13
N VAL A 139 -13.27 14.67 1.78
CA VAL A 139 -12.03 14.53 2.55
C VAL A 139 -11.25 13.31 2.09
N HIS A 140 -10.00 13.51 1.75
CA HIS A 140 -9.06 12.45 1.40
C HIS A 140 -7.90 12.43 2.38
N ILE A 141 -7.64 11.26 2.99
CA ILE A 141 -6.51 11.05 3.89
C ILE A 141 -5.47 10.20 3.16
N LEU A 142 -4.26 10.74 2.99
CA LEU A 142 -3.13 10.07 2.36
C LEU A 142 -2.22 9.52 3.46
N THR A 143 -1.97 8.22 3.42
CA THR A 143 -1.15 7.51 4.39
C THR A 143 -0.17 6.55 3.72
N GLY A 144 0.78 6.02 4.50
CA GLY A 144 1.80 5.08 4.05
C GLY A 144 2.13 4.04 5.12
N HIS A 145 3.37 4.03 5.63
CA HIS A 145 3.88 3.25 6.77
C HIS A 145 3.95 1.73 6.55
N VAL A 146 2.88 1.10 6.08
CA VAL A 146 2.82 -0.37 5.95
C VAL A 146 3.31 -0.91 4.61
N HIS A 147 3.66 -0.03 3.66
CA HIS A 147 4.20 -0.37 2.34
C HIS A 147 3.29 -1.31 1.52
N ILE A 148 2.00 -1.06 1.58
CA ILE A 148 0.97 -1.76 0.78
C ILE A 148 -0.04 -0.75 0.26
N ASN A 149 -0.73 -1.08 -0.83
CA ASN A 149 -1.79 -0.25 -1.39
C ASN A 149 -3.15 -0.73 -0.89
N TYR A 150 -3.97 0.19 -0.43
CA TYR A 150 -5.41 0.00 -0.26
C TYR A 150 -6.12 1.34 -0.15
N ALA A 151 -7.41 1.33 -0.43
CA ALA A 151 -8.29 2.45 -0.17
C ALA A 151 -9.46 2.01 0.72
N TRP A 152 -9.93 2.91 1.59
CA TRP A 152 -11.04 2.65 2.50
C TRP A 152 -11.95 3.86 2.66
N GLU A 153 -13.24 3.69 2.37
CA GLU A 153 -14.27 4.72 2.62
C GLU A 153 -14.72 4.59 4.09
N ASN A 154 -14.20 5.46 4.96
CA ASN A 154 -14.58 5.50 6.39
C ASN A 154 -16.01 5.98 6.59
N THR A 155 -16.40 6.98 5.81
CA THR A 155 -17.73 7.58 5.77
C THR A 155 -18.00 8.02 4.32
N ALA A 156 -19.23 8.40 4.01
CA ALA A 156 -19.59 8.85 2.67
C ALA A 156 -18.76 10.05 2.17
N ASN A 157 -18.18 10.82 3.09
CA ASN A 157 -17.40 12.03 2.78
C ASN A 157 -15.90 11.89 3.04
N LEU A 158 -15.42 10.77 3.65
CA LEU A 158 -14.03 10.59 4.04
C LEU A 158 -13.46 9.27 3.52
N MET A 159 -12.46 9.37 2.65
CA MET A 159 -11.76 8.24 2.07
C MET A 159 -10.28 8.25 2.47
N GLU A 160 -9.77 7.15 2.96
CA GLU A 160 -8.35 6.92 3.20
C GLU A 160 -7.70 6.24 2.00
N HIS A 161 -6.49 6.67 1.67
CA HIS A 161 -5.62 6.11 0.65
C HIS A 161 -4.28 5.73 1.28
N ASN A 162 -4.10 4.47 1.59
CA ASN A 162 -2.79 3.98 1.97
C ASN A 162 -2.01 3.61 0.71
N THR A 163 -0.89 4.25 0.51
CA THR A 163 -0.10 4.16 -0.72
C THR A 163 1.14 3.29 -0.50
N GLY A 164 1.43 2.42 -1.46
CA GLY A 164 2.69 1.71 -1.51
C GLY A 164 3.88 2.67 -1.54
N ALA A 165 5.02 2.24 -1.01
CA ALA A 165 6.18 3.09 -0.85
C ALA A 165 7.05 3.15 -2.12
N VAL A 166 7.73 4.30 -2.32
CA VAL A 166 8.78 4.44 -3.35
C VAL A 166 9.90 3.41 -3.14
N CYS A 167 10.19 3.04 -1.89
CA CYS A 167 11.15 1.98 -1.56
C CYS A 167 10.57 0.56 -1.69
N ALA A 168 9.34 0.41 -2.17
CA ALA A 168 8.63 -0.87 -2.19
C ALA A 168 8.52 -1.46 -0.77
N THR A 169 8.74 -2.76 -0.58
CA THR A 169 8.79 -3.34 0.78
C THR A 169 9.91 -2.69 1.58
N TRP A 170 11.10 -2.52 0.97
CA TRP A 170 12.26 -1.82 1.53
C TRP A 170 13.33 -1.62 0.44
N TRP A 171 14.35 -0.80 0.70
CA TRP A 171 15.51 -0.67 -0.18
C TRP A 171 16.41 -1.91 -0.07
N TRP A 172 16.21 -2.88 -0.98
CA TRP A 172 16.96 -4.16 -0.95
C TRP A 172 18.21 -4.17 -1.83
N THR A 173 18.63 -3.04 -2.32
CA THR A 173 19.76 -2.93 -3.24
C THR A 173 21.06 -3.44 -2.64
N GLY A 174 21.76 -4.33 -3.39
CA GLY A 174 23.07 -4.85 -3.04
C GLY A 174 23.10 -5.85 -1.89
N ARG A 175 21.96 -6.25 -1.31
CA ARG A 175 21.92 -7.23 -0.23
C ARG A 175 21.69 -8.63 -0.78
N GLU A 176 22.47 -9.61 -0.30
CA GLU A 176 22.34 -11.00 -0.69
C GLU A 176 20.96 -11.57 -0.36
N GLY A 177 20.41 -12.39 -1.26
CA GLY A 177 19.08 -13.01 -1.08
C GLY A 177 17.92 -12.10 -1.46
N TYR A 178 18.13 -11.10 -2.31
CA TYR A 178 17.08 -10.27 -2.89
C TYR A 178 17.14 -10.31 -4.43
N ALA A 179 15.97 -10.39 -5.07
CA ALA A 179 15.88 -10.49 -6.54
C ALA A 179 16.22 -9.19 -7.28
N GLY A 180 16.26 -8.08 -6.60
CA GLY A 180 16.30 -6.76 -7.22
C GLY A 180 14.94 -6.26 -7.73
N ASN A 181 13.88 -7.05 -7.63
CA ASN A 181 12.53 -6.60 -7.93
C ASN A 181 12.08 -5.55 -6.93
N HIS A 182 11.51 -4.47 -7.45
CA HIS A 182 11.03 -3.35 -6.65
C HIS A 182 9.54 -3.53 -6.35
N ILE A 183 9.24 -4.38 -5.35
CA ILE A 183 7.90 -4.90 -5.08
C ILE A 183 7.50 -4.67 -3.62
N CYS A 184 6.28 -4.17 -3.40
CA CYS A 184 5.66 -4.02 -2.09
C CYS A 184 5.12 -5.36 -1.57
N LYS A 185 4.82 -5.43 -0.25
CA LYS A 185 4.34 -6.67 0.39
C LYS A 185 3.01 -7.20 -0.14
N ASP A 186 2.22 -6.34 -0.78
CA ASP A 186 0.98 -6.68 -1.47
C ASP A 186 1.19 -7.11 -2.94
N GLY A 187 2.43 -7.15 -3.39
CA GLY A 187 2.79 -7.49 -4.75
C GLY A 187 2.69 -6.34 -5.75
N SER A 188 2.25 -5.14 -5.35
CA SER A 188 2.32 -3.98 -6.22
C SER A 188 3.78 -3.55 -6.44
N PRO A 189 4.15 -3.00 -7.60
CA PRO A 189 5.46 -2.37 -7.74
C PRO A 189 5.61 -1.20 -6.76
N GLY A 190 6.83 -0.87 -6.35
CA GLY A 190 7.09 0.36 -5.63
C GLY A 190 6.60 1.58 -6.42
N GLY A 191 6.04 2.57 -5.76
CA GLY A 191 5.43 3.68 -6.47
C GLY A 191 4.90 4.80 -5.58
N TYR A 192 4.04 5.62 -6.16
CA TYR A 192 3.45 6.80 -5.53
C TYR A 192 2.10 7.16 -6.16
N GLY A 193 1.30 7.93 -5.46
CA GLY A 193 0.05 8.46 -5.98
C GLY A 193 0.27 9.70 -6.86
N ILE A 194 -0.38 9.76 -8.02
CA ILE A 194 -0.53 10.98 -8.80
C ILE A 194 -1.95 11.51 -8.58
N TRP A 195 -2.05 12.78 -8.21
CA TRP A 195 -3.31 13.47 -7.98
C TRP A 195 -3.47 14.61 -8.99
N GLU A 196 -4.56 14.60 -9.73
CA GLU A 196 -4.95 15.64 -10.66
C GLU A 196 -6.09 16.44 -10.04
N ILE A 197 -5.88 17.74 -9.87
CA ILE A 197 -6.82 18.63 -9.21
C ILE A 197 -7.25 19.73 -10.20
N LYS A 198 -8.55 19.82 -10.42
CA LYS A 198 -9.15 20.86 -11.27
C LYS A 198 -10.32 21.50 -10.53
N GLY A 199 -10.09 22.70 -10.02
CA GLY A 199 -11.02 23.33 -9.10
C GLY A 199 -11.21 22.45 -7.85
N LYS A 200 -12.44 22.04 -7.58
CA LYS A 200 -12.79 21.13 -6.47
C LYS A 200 -12.83 19.65 -6.87
N GLU A 201 -12.59 19.32 -8.14
CA GLU A 201 -12.54 17.93 -8.61
C GLU A 201 -11.16 17.34 -8.36
N LEU A 202 -11.10 16.18 -7.68
CA LEU A 202 -9.88 15.42 -7.40
C LEU A 202 -9.95 14.06 -8.09
N LYS A 203 -8.92 13.74 -8.87
CA LYS A 203 -8.72 12.42 -9.47
C LYS A 203 -7.34 11.89 -9.10
N TRP A 204 -7.22 10.62 -8.90
CA TRP A 204 -5.96 9.99 -8.51
C TRP A 204 -5.69 8.70 -9.28
N GLN A 205 -4.43 8.30 -9.27
CA GLN A 205 -3.95 7.06 -9.87
C GLN A 205 -2.64 6.67 -9.21
N TYR A 206 -2.43 5.38 -9.00
CA TYR A 206 -1.12 4.88 -8.59
C TYR A 206 -0.14 4.90 -9.77
N LYS A 207 1.08 5.32 -9.52
CA LYS A 207 2.17 5.29 -10.51
C LYS A 207 3.26 4.36 -10.04
N SER A 208 3.37 3.22 -10.67
CA SER A 208 4.46 2.25 -10.48
C SER A 208 5.77 2.80 -11.06
N ILE A 209 6.87 2.71 -10.30
CA ILE A 209 8.20 3.12 -10.75
C ILE A 209 8.66 2.17 -11.86
N GLY A 210 9.14 2.73 -12.95
CA GLY A 210 9.62 1.97 -14.11
C GLY A 210 8.53 1.53 -15.09
N TYR A 211 7.26 1.79 -14.81
CA TYR A 211 6.12 1.40 -15.66
C TYR A 211 5.33 2.61 -16.15
N GLU A 212 4.52 2.43 -17.17
CA GLU A 212 3.57 3.43 -17.64
C GLU A 212 2.40 3.61 -16.64
N LYS A 213 1.64 4.69 -16.77
CA LYS A 213 0.54 5.02 -15.85
C LYS A 213 -0.60 4.00 -15.90
N ASP A 214 -0.76 3.28 -16.98
CA ASP A 214 -1.79 2.27 -17.20
C ASP A 214 -1.46 0.89 -16.59
N TYR A 215 -0.25 0.70 -16.07
CA TYR A 215 0.12 -0.52 -15.37
C TYR A 215 -0.49 -0.53 -13.95
N GLN A 216 -1.75 -1.00 -13.85
CA GLN A 216 -2.55 -0.95 -12.63
C GLN A 216 -2.86 -2.33 -12.04
N PHE A 217 -2.47 -3.41 -12.71
CA PHE A 217 -2.67 -4.78 -12.23
C PHE A 217 -1.65 -5.75 -12.84
N ARG A 218 -1.55 -6.92 -12.23
CA ARG A 218 -0.77 -8.06 -12.74
C ARG A 218 -1.60 -9.33 -12.66
N ALA A 219 -1.54 -10.17 -13.70
CA ALA A 219 -2.25 -11.45 -13.74
C ALA A 219 -1.27 -12.62 -13.71
N PHE A 220 -1.60 -13.65 -12.94
CA PHE A 220 -0.85 -14.88 -12.75
C PHE A 220 -1.65 -16.09 -13.22
N ASP A 221 -1.06 -16.93 -14.06
CA ASP A 221 -1.58 -18.27 -14.37
C ASP A 221 -1.22 -19.22 -13.22
N LEU A 222 -2.21 -19.60 -12.41
CA LEU A 222 -1.95 -20.44 -11.24
C LEU A 222 -1.51 -21.86 -11.58
N ASN A 223 -1.75 -22.33 -12.82
CA ASN A 223 -1.17 -23.60 -13.28
C ASN A 223 0.37 -23.51 -13.40
N GLU A 224 0.92 -22.30 -13.59
CA GLU A 224 2.34 -22.02 -13.75
C GLU A 224 3.01 -21.45 -12.48
N CYS A 225 2.21 -21.21 -11.42
CA CYS A 225 2.70 -20.66 -10.14
C CYS A 225 3.17 -21.73 -9.15
N HIS A 226 3.67 -22.88 -9.62
CA HIS A 226 4.24 -23.92 -8.75
C HIS A 226 5.60 -23.49 -8.18
N ILE A 227 5.61 -23.07 -6.91
CA ILE A 227 6.79 -22.56 -6.20
C ILE A 227 7.46 -23.70 -5.43
N THR A 228 8.61 -24.18 -5.91
CA THR A 228 9.38 -25.28 -5.32
C THR A 228 10.77 -24.84 -4.94
N ALA A 229 11.40 -25.54 -3.99
CA ALA A 229 12.78 -25.29 -3.62
C ALA A 229 13.72 -25.51 -4.81
N ALA A 230 13.54 -26.58 -5.58
CA ALA A 230 14.36 -26.86 -6.74
C ALA A 230 14.41 -25.71 -7.78
N LYS A 231 13.28 -25.00 -7.95
CA LYS A 231 13.19 -23.90 -8.93
C LYS A 231 13.55 -22.53 -8.33
N HIS A 232 13.20 -22.25 -7.08
CA HIS A 232 13.25 -20.88 -6.53
C HIS A 232 14.18 -20.72 -5.33
N ALA A 233 14.55 -21.82 -4.65
CA ALA A 233 15.41 -21.81 -3.48
C ALA A 233 16.22 -23.12 -3.37
N PRO A 234 17.09 -23.46 -4.36
CA PRO A 234 17.74 -24.78 -4.44
C PRO A 234 18.64 -25.15 -3.25
N LYS A 235 19.03 -24.19 -2.42
CA LYS A 235 19.78 -24.43 -1.20
C LYS A 235 18.87 -24.57 0.04
N SER A 236 17.55 -24.57 -0.13
CA SER A 236 16.55 -24.73 0.92
C SER A 236 15.76 -26.04 0.74
N THR A 237 14.64 -26.19 1.43
CA THR A 237 13.75 -27.37 1.32
C THR A 237 12.33 -26.94 0.93
N ASP A 238 11.60 -27.84 0.25
CA ASP A 238 10.19 -27.62 -0.06
C ASP A 238 9.33 -27.45 1.21
N ALA A 239 9.66 -28.17 2.29
CA ALA A 239 8.94 -28.06 3.55
C ALA A 239 9.05 -26.64 4.15
N LEU A 240 10.25 -26.05 4.14
CA LEU A 240 10.46 -24.70 4.65
C LEU A 240 9.85 -23.64 3.71
N LEU A 241 10.04 -23.79 2.40
CA LEU A 241 9.47 -22.86 1.42
C LEU A 241 7.94 -22.85 1.44
N ARG A 242 7.30 -24.00 1.67
CA ARG A 242 5.84 -24.14 1.79
C ARG A 242 5.25 -23.26 2.89
N THR A 243 5.96 -22.99 3.97
CA THR A 243 5.47 -22.12 5.06
C THR A 243 5.16 -20.69 4.57
N TYR A 244 5.86 -20.26 3.53
CA TYR A 244 5.68 -18.94 2.88
C TYR A 244 4.82 -19.01 1.63
N ALA A 245 5.05 -20.00 0.79
CA ALA A 245 4.37 -20.17 -0.50
C ALA A 245 2.91 -20.62 -0.36
N GLY A 246 2.55 -21.30 0.75
CA GLY A 246 1.20 -21.76 0.98
C GLY A 246 0.69 -22.65 -0.15
N GLU A 247 -0.47 -22.30 -0.72
CA GLU A 247 -1.10 -23.06 -1.81
C GLU A 247 -0.27 -23.10 -3.11
N TYR A 248 0.62 -22.13 -3.33
CA TYR A 248 1.49 -22.10 -4.51
C TYR A 248 2.63 -23.15 -4.47
N ALA A 249 2.84 -23.82 -3.32
CA ALA A 249 3.76 -24.95 -3.21
C ALA A 249 3.19 -26.25 -3.84
N ASP A 250 1.91 -26.26 -4.19
CA ASP A 250 1.26 -27.36 -4.86
C ASP A 250 1.01 -27.03 -6.32
N LYS A 251 1.23 -28.01 -7.22
CA LYS A 251 0.92 -27.83 -8.65
C LYS A 251 -0.57 -27.73 -8.84
N SER A 252 -1.05 -26.64 -9.45
CA SER A 252 -2.45 -26.48 -9.85
C SER A 252 -2.67 -26.93 -11.28
N THR A 253 -3.85 -27.50 -11.55
CA THR A 253 -4.39 -27.84 -12.88
C THR A 253 -5.81 -27.32 -13.03
N LYS A 254 -6.21 -26.37 -12.18
CA LYS A 254 -7.59 -25.86 -12.09
C LYS A 254 -7.90 -24.79 -13.13
N ASN A 255 -6.91 -24.38 -13.95
CA ASN A 255 -7.02 -23.32 -14.94
C ASN A 255 -7.40 -21.96 -14.33
N GLU A 256 -7.08 -21.76 -13.06
CA GLU A 256 -7.36 -20.51 -12.33
C GLU A 256 -6.33 -19.45 -12.69
N VAL A 257 -6.79 -18.20 -12.78
CA VAL A 257 -5.96 -17.00 -12.95
C VAL A 257 -6.22 -16.08 -11.79
N LEU A 258 -5.13 -15.65 -11.13
CA LEU A 258 -5.14 -14.65 -10.04
C LEU A 258 -4.78 -13.29 -10.62
N ILE A 259 -5.52 -12.25 -10.23
CA ILE A 259 -5.33 -10.87 -10.69
C ILE A 259 -5.12 -9.99 -9.45
N ASN A 260 -3.96 -9.35 -9.36
CA ASN A 260 -3.63 -8.38 -8.32
C ASN A 260 -3.86 -6.97 -8.88
N VAL A 261 -4.80 -6.21 -8.29
CA VAL A 261 -5.17 -4.86 -8.74
C VAL A 261 -4.82 -3.86 -7.66
N TRP A 262 -3.67 -3.18 -7.80
CA TRP A 262 -3.25 -2.16 -6.84
C TRP A 262 -3.98 -0.83 -7.06
N GLY A 263 -4.23 -0.10 -5.98
CA GLY A 263 -5.05 1.11 -6.00
C GLY A 263 -6.56 0.85 -6.08
N PHE A 264 -6.99 -0.42 -6.02
CA PHE A 264 -8.39 -0.82 -6.05
C PHE A 264 -9.20 -0.17 -4.91
N ASP A 265 -10.39 0.29 -5.25
CA ASP A 265 -11.46 0.65 -4.32
C ASP A 265 -12.81 0.04 -4.79
N GLU A 266 -13.82 0.12 -3.95
CA GLU A 266 -15.10 -0.58 -4.14
C GLU A 266 -15.90 -0.09 -5.39
N LYS A 267 -15.48 1.01 -6.04
CA LYS A 267 -16.11 1.50 -7.28
C LYS A 267 -15.42 1.00 -8.55
N TRP A 268 -14.29 0.31 -8.41
CA TRP A 268 -13.61 -0.30 -9.55
C TRP A 268 -14.32 -1.57 -10.00
N LYS A 269 -14.13 -1.93 -11.27
CA LYS A 269 -14.67 -3.16 -11.87
C LYS A 269 -13.53 -3.99 -12.44
N VAL A 270 -13.60 -5.31 -12.21
CA VAL A 270 -12.70 -6.29 -12.81
C VAL A 270 -13.56 -7.24 -13.64
N GLU A 271 -13.32 -7.27 -14.94
CA GLU A 271 -14.05 -8.07 -15.92
C GLU A 271 -13.04 -8.95 -16.67
N VAL A 272 -13.40 -10.20 -16.90
CA VAL A 272 -12.56 -11.14 -17.66
C VAL A 272 -13.41 -11.87 -18.65
N THR A 273 -12.93 -12.01 -19.89
CA THR A 273 -13.59 -12.79 -20.93
C THR A 273 -12.63 -13.83 -21.51
N GLU A 274 -13.18 -14.97 -21.90
CA GLU A 274 -12.53 -16.04 -22.64
C GLU A 274 -13.28 -16.24 -23.95
N ASN A 275 -12.61 -16.06 -25.09
CA ASN A 275 -13.24 -16.13 -26.42
C ASN A 275 -14.49 -15.23 -26.54
N GLY A 276 -14.46 -14.05 -25.91
CA GLY A 276 -15.58 -13.11 -25.89
C GLY A 276 -16.70 -13.45 -24.90
N VAL A 277 -16.61 -14.57 -24.17
CA VAL A 277 -17.60 -14.97 -23.17
C VAL A 277 -17.15 -14.51 -21.77
N PRO A 278 -17.99 -13.78 -21.01
CA PRO A 278 -17.65 -13.35 -19.66
C PRO A 278 -17.43 -14.53 -18.70
N LEU A 279 -16.37 -14.44 -17.88
CA LEU A 279 -16.09 -15.37 -16.78
C LEU A 279 -16.55 -14.77 -15.45
N THR A 280 -16.92 -15.63 -14.51
CA THR A 280 -17.24 -15.20 -13.13
C THR A 280 -15.97 -14.82 -12.40
N VAL A 281 -15.85 -13.54 -12.06
CA VAL A 281 -14.75 -12.99 -11.24
C VAL A 281 -15.12 -13.12 -9.77
N LYS A 282 -14.23 -13.71 -8.97
CA LYS A 282 -14.36 -13.82 -7.51
C LYS A 282 -13.27 -12.99 -6.84
N ARG A 283 -13.65 -12.12 -5.92
CA ARG A 283 -12.70 -11.43 -5.03
C ARG A 283 -12.29 -12.36 -3.89
N LEU A 284 -11.02 -12.32 -3.49
CA LEU A 284 -10.50 -13.16 -2.41
C LEU A 284 -9.30 -12.48 -1.73
N GLU A 285 -8.83 -13.06 -0.63
CA GLU A 285 -7.55 -12.68 -0.01
C GLU A 285 -6.48 -13.69 -0.42
N ALA A 286 -5.39 -13.19 -1.03
CA ALA A 286 -4.25 -14.00 -1.42
C ALA A 286 -2.93 -13.25 -1.22
N LYS A 287 -1.84 -14.00 -1.13
CA LYS A 287 -0.47 -13.48 -1.26
C LYS A 287 -0.12 -13.34 -2.74
N ASP A 288 0.79 -12.43 -3.06
CA ASP A 288 1.31 -12.26 -4.43
C ASP A 288 2.43 -13.29 -4.70
N PRO A 289 2.30 -14.15 -5.73
CA PRO A 289 3.32 -15.17 -6.02
C PRO A 289 4.68 -14.60 -6.42
N LEU A 290 4.69 -13.43 -7.08
CA LEU A 290 5.95 -12.78 -7.48
C LEU A 290 6.71 -12.26 -6.26
N HIS A 291 6.01 -11.70 -5.26
CA HIS A 291 6.67 -11.29 -4.02
C HIS A 291 7.34 -12.49 -3.34
N ILE A 292 6.63 -13.63 -3.25
CA ILE A 292 7.15 -14.84 -2.60
C ILE A 292 8.46 -15.31 -3.27
N ILE A 293 8.50 -15.38 -4.59
CA ILE A 293 9.75 -15.78 -5.26
C ILE A 293 10.83 -14.71 -5.19
N SER A 294 10.46 -13.42 -5.14
CA SER A 294 11.40 -12.30 -5.13
C SER A 294 12.03 -12.03 -3.76
N TYR A 295 11.37 -12.44 -2.67
CA TYR A 295 11.87 -12.20 -1.33
C TYR A 295 12.01 -13.50 -0.52
N GLU A 296 10.91 -14.15 -0.15
CA GLU A 296 10.95 -15.28 0.79
C GLU A 296 11.82 -16.43 0.26
N ALA A 297 11.61 -16.84 -0.98
CA ALA A 297 12.38 -17.93 -1.58
C ALA A 297 13.88 -17.59 -1.67
N LEU A 298 14.22 -16.36 -2.07
CA LEU A 298 15.62 -15.96 -2.20
C LEU A 298 16.32 -15.81 -0.84
N ARG A 299 15.60 -15.34 0.19
CA ARG A 299 16.14 -15.32 1.56
C ARG A 299 16.46 -16.72 2.07
N LEU A 300 15.54 -17.66 1.85
CA LEU A 300 15.75 -19.06 2.19
C LEU A 300 16.91 -19.68 1.41
N ASN A 301 17.06 -19.31 0.14
CA ASN A 301 18.13 -19.82 -0.71
C ASN A 301 19.55 -19.44 -0.25
N VAL A 302 19.68 -18.34 0.49
CA VAL A 302 20.96 -17.93 1.11
C VAL A 302 21.07 -18.34 2.57
N GLY A 303 20.19 -19.21 3.05
CA GLY A 303 20.18 -19.70 4.44
C GLY A 303 19.70 -18.67 5.46
N ALA A 304 19.02 -17.62 5.03
CA ALA A 304 18.48 -16.59 5.91
C ALA A 304 16.97 -16.76 6.10
N THR A 305 16.48 -16.52 7.31
CA THR A 305 15.04 -16.44 7.58
C THR A 305 14.48 -15.13 7.01
N PRO A 306 13.38 -15.16 6.26
CA PRO A 306 12.64 -13.96 5.91
C PRO A 306 12.26 -13.15 7.15
N THR A 307 12.39 -11.83 7.08
CA THR A 307 11.98 -10.94 8.17
C THR A 307 10.45 -10.80 8.12
N ALA A 308 9.77 -11.08 9.22
CA ALA A 308 8.30 -11.11 9.29
C ALA A 308 7.63 -9.82 8.77
N ASP A 309 8.22 -8.65 9.05
CA ASP A 309 7.70 -7.37 8.57
C ASP A 309 7.83 -7.19 7.05
N PHE A 310 8.62 -8.01 6.37
CA PHE A 310 8.87 -7.94 4.93
C PHE A 310 8.17 -9.04 4.14
N GLU A 311 7.57 -10.02 4.81
CA GLU A 311 6.88 -11.13 4.17
C GLU A 311 5.66 -10.67 3.37
N SER A 312 5.38 -11.40 2.29
CA SER A 312 4.16 -11.21 1.48
C SER A 312 2.91 -11.24 2.35
N THR A 313 2.07 -10.26 2.16
CA THR A 313 0.85 -10.07 2.95
C THR A 313 -0.37 -10.49 2.14
N LYS A 314 -1.29 -11.25 2.75
CA LYS A 314 -2.62 -11.48 2.15
C LYS A 314 -3.38 -10.17 2.06
N ILE A 315 -3.93 -9.89 0.90
CA ILE A 315 -4.64 -8.64 0.60
C ILE A 315 -5.97 -8.92 -0.08
N SER A 316 -6.93 -8.02 0.09
CA SER A 316 -8.29 -8.15 -0.40
C SER A 316 -8.54 -7.52 -1.78
N HIS A 317 -7.51 -7.02 -2.44
CA HIS A 317 -7.60 -6.52 -3.82
C HIS A 317 -7.11 -7.55 -4.86
N MET A 318 -7.27 -8.82 -4.51
CA MET A 318 -7.03 -9.97 -5.38
C MET A 318 -8.34 -10.50 -5.96
N PHE A 319 -8.28 -10.88 -7.24
CA PHE A 319 -9.42 -11.43 -7.97
C PHE A 319 -9.02 -12.73 -8.64
N LYS A 320 -9.96 -13.66 -8.76
CA LYS A 320 -9.72 -14.96 -9.35
C LYS A 320 -10.82 -15.33 -10.34
N VAL A 321 -10.43 -15.92 -11.46
CA VAL A 321 -11.32 -16.51 -12.45
C VAL A 321 -10.87 -17.94 -12.75
N THR A 322 -11.77 -18.77 -13.28
CA THR A 322 -11.47 -20.12 -13.78
C THR A 322 -11.74 -20.15 -15.28
N ALA A 323 -10.71 -20.41 -16.08
CA ALA A 323 -10.81 -20.58 -17.51
C ALA A 323 -11.27 -21.99 -17.88
N SER A 324 -11.79 -22.18 -19.09
CA SER A 324 -12.28 -23.49 -19.56
C SER A 324 -11.13 -24.49 -19.81
N ASN A 325 -9.94 -24.00 -20.14
CA ASN A 325 -8.73 -24.83 -20.30
C ASN A 325 -7.44 -24.06 -19.92
N ALA A 326 -6.30 -24.73 -20.04
CA ALA A 326 -5.01 -24.20 -19.62
C ALA A 326 -4.36 -23.22 -20.64
N THR A 327 -4.84 -23.14 -21.87
CA THR A 327 -4.15 -22.47 -22.98
C THR A 327 -4.92 -21.31 -23.61
N ASN A 328 -6.22 -21.16 -23.29
CA ASN A 328 -7.00 -20.07 -23.85
C ASN A 328 -6.52 -18.71 -23.33
N THR A 329 -6.39 -17.77 -24.26
CA THR A 329 -6.13 -16.36 -23.95
C THR A 329 -7.33 -15.76 -23.19
N LEU A 330 -7.03 -15.03 -22.14
CA LEU A 330 -8.03 -14.26 -21.40
C LEU A 330 -7.87 -12.77 -21.68
N VAL A 331 -8.96 -12.07 -21.90
CA VAL A 331 -8.98 -10.60 -21.93
C VAL A 331 -9.39 -10.11 -20.56
N ILE A 332 -8.46 -9.49 -19.85
CA ILE A 332 -8.65 -8.92 -18.52
C ILE A 332 -8.87 -7.42 -18.69
N LYS A 333 -9.95 -6.90 -18.15
CA LYS A 333 -10.29 -5.48 -18.19
C LYS A 333 -10.57 -4.99 -16.79
N VAL A 334 -9.81 -3.99 -16.36
CA VAL A 334 -9.99 -3.31 -15.08
C VAL A 334 -10.42 -1.88 -15.36
N THR A 335 -11.52 -1.44 -14.76
CA THR A 335 -12.04 -0.08 -14.91
C THR A 335 -12.03 0.60 -13.55
N ASP A 336 -11.35 1.75 -13.44
CA ASP A 336 -11.27 2.50 -12.20
C ASP A 336 -12.54 3.35 -11.95
N ARG A 337 -12.63 3.98 -10.78
CA ARG A 337 -13.77 4.82 -10.41
C ARG A 337 -13.99 6.05 -11.30
N PHE A 338 -12.97 6.43 -12.08
CA PHE A 338 -13.03 7.57 -13.02
C PHE A 338 -13.34 7.13 -14.45
N GLY A 339 -13.56 5.83 -14.67
CA GLY A 339 -13.86 5.27 -16.00
C GLY A 339 -12.63 5.01 -16.87
N ARG A 340 -11.39 5.14 -16.33
CA ARG A 340 -10.17 4.76 -17.06
C ARG A 340 -10.11 3.24 -17.13
N VAL A 341 -9.76 2.71 -18.30
CA VAL A 341 -9.75 1.29 -18.60
C VAL A 341 -8.32 0.81 -18.79
N TYR A 342 -7.98 -0.26 -18.12
CA TYR A 342 -6.69 -0.96 -18.19
C TYR A 342 -6.95 -2.37 -18.69
N THR A 343 -6.21 -2.84 -19.71
CA THR A 343 -6.50 -4.11 -20.36
C THR A 343 -5.22 -4.92 -20.58
N GLU A 344 -5.31 -6.24 -20.34
CA GLU A 344 -4.28 -7.21 -20.69
C GLU A 344 -4.93 -8.34 -21.51
N ASN A 345 -4.33 -8.67 -22.68
CA ASN A 345 -4.58 -9.93 -23.37
C ASN A 345 -3.58 -10.96 -22.81
N MET A 346 -4.01 -11.69 -21.81
CA MET A 346 -3.17 -12.67 -21.12
C MET A 346 -3.09 -13.97 -21.93
N GLU A 347 -1.99 -14.13 -22.66
CA GLU A 347 -1.66 -15.41 -23.31
C GLU A 347 -1.31 -16.46 -22.23
N ARG A 348 -1.72 -17.71 -22.46
CA ARG A 348 -1.52 -18.82 -21.52
C ARG A 348 -0.95 -20.04 -22.27
N PRO A 349 -0.06 -20.84 -21.65
CA PRO A 349 0.41 -20.73 -20.26
C PRO A 349 1.33 -19.52 -20.04
N LYS A 350 1.20 -18.83 -18.88
CA LYS A 350 2.00 -17.66 -18.49
C LYS A 350 2.88 -18.03 -17.30
N ALA A 351 4.17 -18.25 -17.56
CA ALA A 351 5.11 -18.65 -16.52
C ALA A 351 5.32 -17.59 -15.43
N LEU A 352 5.41 -18.01 -14.16
CA LEU A 352 5.87 -17.17 -13.07
C LEU A 352 7.38 -16.93 -13.19
N THR A 353 7.78 -15.68 -13.46
CA THR A 353 9.18 -15.26 -13.64
C THR A 353 9.44 -13.92 -12.94
N TYR A 354 10.71 -13.65 -12.64
CA TYR A 354 11.12 -12.37 -12.05
C TYR A 354 10.86 -11.17 -12.98
N SER A 355 10.82 -11.39 -14.29
CA SER A 355 10.53 -10.36 -15.30
C SER A 355 9.07 -9.91 -15.37
N MET A 356 8.20 -10.50 -14.55
CA MET A 356 6.81 -10.03 -14.38
C MET A 356 6.72 -8.77 -13.50
N ALA A 357 7.83 -8.37 -12.87
CA ALA A 357 7.90 -7.18 -12.03
C ALA A 357 7.84 -5.90 -12.84
#